data_68e274ed56daf46afb2eee1929824c14
#
_entry.id   68e274ed56daf46afb2eee1929824c14
#
_cell.length_a   1.000
_cell.length_b   1.000
_cell.length_c   1.000
_cell.angle_alpha   90.00
_cell.angle_beta   90.00
_cell.angle_gamma   90.00
#
_symmetry.space_group_name_H-M   'P 1'
#
loop_
_entity.id
_entity.type
_entity.pdbx_description
1 polymer ?
#
loop_
_entity_poly.entity_id
_entity_poly.type
_entity_poly.pdbx_seq_one_letter_code
_entity_poly.pdbx_strand_id
1 'polypeptide(L)'
;MDVHDVGEYKINQQWRLLEPGMVLTVEPGLYIPANCKTVDKQWRGIGIRIEDDVLVTATGHEVLTQLVPKSIADIEQLMQERHVARL
;
A
#
# COMPACT_ATOMS: atom_id res chain seq x y z
N MET A 1 -3.76 11.52 -8.71
CA MET A 1 -3.06 12.18 -7.59
C MET A 1 -2.01 11.25 -7.04
N ASP A 2 -0.81 11.74 -6.89
CA ASP A 2 0.27 10.97 -6.30
C ASP A 2 0.52 11.45 -4.87
N VAL A 3 0.55 10.52 -3.95
CA VAL A 3 0.88 10.80 -2.56
C VAL A 3 2.10 9.95 -2.21
N HIS A 4 3.15 10.61 -1.77
CA HIS A 4 4.41 9.96 -1.50
C HIS A 4 4.95 10.31 -0.12
N ASP A 5 5.84 9.48 0.38
CA ASP A 5 6.54 9.77 1.62
C ASP A 5 7.32 11.08 1.51
N VAL A 6 7.33 11.80 2.62
CA VAL A 6 8.14 13.03 2.74
C VAL A 6 9.51 12.64 3.27
N GLY A 7 10.55 13.19 2.69
CA GLY A 7 11.89 12.95 3.15
C GLY A 7 12.86 12.70 2.01
N GLU A 8 14.10 12.47 2.37
CA GLU A 8 15.17 12.22 1.41
C GLU A 8 15.69 10.81 1.55
N TYR A 9 15.73 10.10 0.42
CA TYR A 9 16.22 8.73 0.38
C TYR A 9 17.73 8.63 0.28
N LYS A 10 18.39 9.74 -0.07
CA LYS A 10 19.85 9.79 -0.21
C LYS A 10 20.44 10.94 0.60
N ILE A 11 21.61 10.69 1.14
CA ILE A 11 22.43 11.70 1.81
C ILE A 11 23.81 11.64 1.15
N ASN A 12 24.31 12.78 0.67
CA ASN A 12 25.60 12.86 -0.02
C ASN A 12 25.72 11.84 -1.16
N GLN A 13 24.63 11.69 -1.95
CA GLN A 13 24.56 10.80 -3.11
C GLN A 13 24.61 9.30 -2.76
N GLN A 14 24.47 8.94 -1.49
CA GLN A 14 24.40 7.55 -1.04
C GLN A 14 23.01 7.26 -0.52
N TRP A 15 22.55 6.02 -0.70
CA TRP A 15 21.28 5.58 -0.16
C TRP A 15 21.29 5.66 1.35
N ARG A 16 20.23 6.23 1.88
CA ARG A 16 20.05 6.35 3.31
C ARG A 16 19.67 4.99 3.92
N LEU A 17 20.31 4.64 5.02
CA LEU A 17 19.96 3.44 5.77
C LEU A 17 18.73 3.72 6.63
N LEU A 18 17.93 2.66 6.84
CA LEU A 18 16.78 2.76 7.75
C LEU A 18 17.26 2.86 9.19
N GLU A 19 16.66 3.76 9.94
CA GLU A 19 16.99 3.97 11.34
C GLU A 19 15.72 3.90 12.18
N PRO A 20 15.84 3.47 13.46
CA PRO A 20 14.71 3.46 14.37
C PRO A 20 14.02 4.83 14.44
N GLY A 21 12.70 4.82 14.44
CA GLY A 21 11.90 6.03 14.45
C GLY A 21 11.48 6.51 13.07
N MET A 22 12.04 5.98 12.02
CA MET A 22 11.59 6.29 10.67
C MET A 22 10.26 5.61 10.38
N VAL A 23 9.39 6.31 9.66
CA VAL A 23 8.14 5.76 9.15
C VAL A 23 8.18 5.82 7.63
N LEU A 24 7.83 4.72 6.99
CA LEU A 24 7.75 4.65 5.54
C LEU A 24 6.52 3.86 5.14
N THR A 25 6.09 4.06 3.89
CA THR A 25 5.01 3.26 3.33
C THR A 25 5.58 2.12 2.49
N VAL A 26 4.90 0.97 2.53
CA VAL A 26 5.19 -0.16 1.67
C VAL A 26 3.96 -0.37 0.81
N GLU A 27 4.09 -0.18 -0.51
CA GLU A 27 2.95 0.00 -1.39
C GLU A 27 3.03 -0.86 -2.66
N PRO A 28 3.10 -2.19 -2.53
CA PRO A 28 3.09 -3.02 -3.72
C PRO A 28 1.78 -2.87 -4.49
N GLY A 29 1.89 -2.84 -5.80
CA GLY A 29 0.73 -2.66 -6.64
C GLY A 29 0.86 -3.40 -7.96
N LEU A 30 -0.29 -3.67 -8.57
CA LEU A 30 -0.39 -4.28 -9.88
C LEU A 30 -1.32 -3.42 -10.73
N TYR A 31 -0.84 -2.97 -11.87
CA TYR A 31 -1.60 -2.06 -12.72
C TYR A 31 -1.62 -2.60 -14.15
N ILE A 32 -2.80 -2.82 -14.68
CA ILE A 32 -2.98 -3.37 -16.01
C ILE A 32 -3.58 -2.28 -16.90
N PRO A 33 -2.81 -1.74 -17.86
CA PRO A 33 -3.33 -0.71 -18.75
C PRO A 33 -4.56 -1.18 -19.53
N ALA A 34 -5.45 -0.24 -19.86
CA ALA A 34 -6.66 -0.56 -20.59
C ALA A 34 -6.38 -1.14 -21.99
N ASN A 35 -5.22 -0.84 -22.55
CA ASN A 35 -4.81 -1.32 -23.87
C ASN A 35 -3.85 -2.51 -23.82
N CYS A 36 -3.69 -3.14 -22.67
CA CYS A 36 -2.80 -4.29 -22.54
C CYS A 36 -3.38 -5.50 -23.29
N LYS A 37 -2.64 -5.99 -24.28
CA LYS A 37 -3.11 -7.08 -25.14
C LYS A 37 -2.62 -8.45 -24.71
N THR A 38 -1.77 -8.51 -23.68
CA THR A 38 -1.23 -9.77 -23.18
C THR A 38 -2.08 -10.42 -22.10
N VAL A 39 -3.17 -9.76 -21.70
CA VAL A 39 -4.11 -10.29 -20.72
C VAL A 39 -5.52 -10.27 -21.30
N ASP A 40 -6.42 -11.07 -20.73
CA ASP A 40 -7.82 -11.07 -21.13
C ASP A 40 -8.45 -9.70 -20.91
N LYS A 41 -9.44 -9.38 -21.72
CA LYS A 41 -10.10 -8.06 -21.69
C LYS A 41 -10.66 -7.74 -20.31
N GLN A 42 -11.15 -8.75 -19.57
CA GLN A 42 -11.77 -8.54 -18.25
C GLN A 42 -10.79 -7.97 -17.21
N TRP A 43 -9.49 -8.14 -17.41
CA TRP A 43 -8.47 -7.65 -16.48
C TRP A 43 -7.90 -6.29 -16.86
N ARG A 44 -8.21 -5.79 -18.05
CA ARG A 44 -7.66 -4.54 -18.53
C ARG A 44 -8.24 -3.35 -17.81
N GLY A 45 -7.40 -2.37 -17.52
CA GLY A 45 -7.81 -1.16 -16.84
C GLY A 45 -7.97 -1.31 -15.33
N ILE A 46 -7.52 -2.45 -14.77
CA ILE A 46 -7.59 -2.71 -13.33
C ILE A 46 -6.27 -2.32 -12.67
N GLY A 47 -6.36 -1.61 -11.56
CA GLY A 47 -5.22 -1.30 -10.72
C GLY A 47 -5.56 -1.60 -9.28
N ILE A 48 -4.62 -2.23 -8.57
CA ILE A 48 -4.76 -2.56 -7.16
C ILE A 48 -3.45 -2.23 -6.47
N ARG A 49 -3.54 -1.52 -5.36
CA ARG A 49 -2.40 -1.24 -4.50
C ARG A 49 -2.79 -1.57 -3.07
N ILE A 50 -1.92 -2.28 -2.38
CA ILE A 50 -2.04 -2.56 -0.95
C ILE A 50 -0.95 -1.76 -0.27
N GLU A 51 -1.31 -1.03 0.76
CA GLU A 51 -0.36 -0.13 1.41
C GLU A 51 -0.39 -0.30 2.92
N ASP A 52 0.79 -0.29 3.51
CA ASP A 52 0.96 -0.23 4.95
C ASP A 52 1.92 0.88 5.34
N ASP A 53 1.65 1.49 6.47
CA ASP A 53 2.59 2.40 7.12
C ASP A 53 3.42 1.60 8.11
N VAL A 54 4.73 1.69 7.99
CA VAL A 54 5.66 0.86 8.76
C VAL A 54 6.60 1.75 9.56
N LEU A 55 6.66 1.48 10.86
CA LEU A 55 7.62 2.12 11.75
C LEU A 55 8.85 1.24 11.88
N VAL A 56 10.02 1.81 11.67
CA VAL A 56 11.28 1.11 11.90
C VAL A 56 11.58 1.15 13.40
N THR A 57 11.84 0.00 13.99
CA THR A 57 12.19 -0.12 15.40
C THR A 57 13.64 -0.56 15.56
N ALA A 58 14.15 -0.54 16.80
CA ALA A 58 15.53 -0.95 17.08
C ALA A 58 15.79 -2.42 16.73
N THR A 59 14.75 -3.26 16.75
CA THR A 59 14.87 -4.70 16.52
C THR A 59 14.17 -5.20 15.27
N GLY A 60 13.55 -4.32 14.51
CA GLY A 60 12.82 -4.71 13.31
C GLY A 60 11.84 -3.64 12.87
N HIS A 61 10.56 -3.96 12.86
CA HIS A 61 9.54 -3.03 12.39
C HIS A 61 8.21 -3.28 13.08
N GLU A 62 7.34 -2.29 12.99
CA GLU A 62 5.95 -2.40 13.44
C GLU A 62 5.05 -1.88 12.31
N VAL A 63 4.03 -2.65 11.97
CA VAL A 63 3.05 -2.25 10.96
C VAL A 63 1.96 -1.44 11.66
N LEU A 64 1.96 -0.14 11.45
CA LEU A 64 1.03 0.77 12.13
C LEU A 64 -0.42 0.58 11.68
N THR A 65 -0.60 0.12 10.45
CA THR A 65 -1.92 -0.05 9.83
C THR A 65 -2.38 -1.50 9.80
N GLN A 66 -1.89 -2.34 10.71
CA GLN A 66 -2.18 -3.77 10.67
C GLN A 66 -3.66 -4.12 10.78
N LEU A 67 -4.47 -3.25 11.38
CA LEU A 67 -5.90 -3.49 11.54
C LEU A 67 -6.73 -3.13 10.31
N VAL A 68 -6.12 -2.49 9.32
CA VAL A 68 -6.81 -2.16 8.07
C VAL A 68 -6.98 -3.43 7.23
N PRO A 69 -8.19 -3.77 6.79
CA PRO A 69 -8.40 -4.96 5.96
C PRO A 69 -7.61 -4.88 4.66
N LYS A 70 -6.87 -5.95 4.35
CA LYS A 70 -6.05 -6.02 3.14
C LYS A 70 -6.16 -7.34 2.40
N SER A 71 -6.44 -8.44 3.12
CA SER A 71 -6.60 -9.73 2.46
C SER A 71 -7.87 -9.76 1.61
N ILE A 72 -7.89 -10.64 0.62
CA ILE A 72 -9.07 -10.81 -0.23
C ILE A 72 -10.30 -11.14 0.63
N ALA A 73 -10.15 -12.07 1.57
CA ALA A 73 -11.26 -12.48 2.43
C ALA A 73 -11.78 -11.32 3.29
N ASP A 74 -10.89 -10.54 3.88
CA ASP A 74 -11.29 -9.42 4.74
C ASP A 74 -11.96 -8.31 3.95
N ILE A 75 -11.43 -8.00 2.77
CA ILE A 75 -12.01 -6.96 1.92
C ILE A 75 -13.38 -7.38 1.41
N GLU A 76 -13.52 -8.63 0.96
CA GLU A 76 -14.81 -9.12 0.50
C GLU A 76 -15.85 -9.14 1.61
N GLN A 77 -15.45 -9.53 2.82
CA GLN A 77 -16.34 -9.50 3.96
C GLN A 77 -16.79 -8.08 4.29
N LEU A 78 -15.86 -7.13 4.29
CA LEU A 78 -16.18 -5.73 4.55
C LEU A 78 -17.16 -5.18 3.51
N MET A 79 -16.95 -5.51 2.25
CA MET A 79 -17.80 -5.05 1.16
C MET A 79 -19.20 -5.65 1.22
N GLN A 80 -19.38 -6.78 1.87
CA GLN A 80 -20.68 -7.43 2.04
C GLN A 80 -21.45 -6.93 3.25
N GLU A 81 -20.79 -6.20 4.16
CA GLU A 81 -21.45 -5.67 5.33
C GLU A 81 -22.49 -4.63 4.95
N ARG A 82 -23.63 -4.72 5.64
CA ARG A 82 -24.68 -3.73 5.44
C ARG A 82 -24.38 -2.51 6.28
N HIS A 83 -24.18 -1.39 5.63
CA HIS A 83 -23.91 -0.13 6.32
C HIS A 83 -25.20 0.62 6.52
N VAL A 84 -25.59 0.74 7.76
CA VAL A 84 -26.84 1.41 8.13
C VAL A 84 -26.63 2.89 8.31
N ALA A 85 -25.57 3.28 8.93
CA ALA A 85 -25.30 4.66 9.23
C ALA A 85 -24.88 5.39 7.98
N ARG A 86 -25.52 6.45 7.82
CA ARG A 86 -25.09 7.24 6.76
C ARG A 86 -25.08 8.57 7.21
N LEU A 87 -24.69 9.09 7.20
CA LEU A 87 -24.88 10.29 7.73
C LEU A 87 -24.76 11.15 7.43
#